data_3fbfef5cde1ca0820713d60ddaa4fb45
#
_entry.id   3fbfef5cde1ca0820713d60ddaa4fb45
#
_cell.length_a   1.000
_cell.length_b   1.000
_cell.length_c   1.000
_cell.angle_alpha   90.00
_cell.angle_beta   90.00
_cell.angle_gamma   90.00
#
_symmetry.space_group_name_H-M   'P 1'
#
loop_
_entity.id
_entity.type
_entity.pdbx_description
1 polymer ?
#
loop_
_entity_poly.entity_id
_entity_poly.type
_entity_poly.pdbx_seq_one_letter_code
_entity_poly.pdbx_strand_id
1 'polypeptide(L)'
;MMNTAYDASAIEVLSGLDPVRKRPGMYTDTTRPNHLAQEVIDNSVDEAIAGHATTVTVILHADGSLSVADDGRGMPVDLHPEEGIPGVELILTRLHAGGKFSDRNYQFAGGLHGVGVSVVNALSSHLEVWVKRGGKEYNMAFAGGDKVSDLEEVGTAPRRATGTTVRFWPDPRYFDSPKFSVPRLKHVLRAKAVLCPGLKVQFTDEAGGEQITWHYEDGFTDYLKEALGQTLLLPDPPIVGHVSGEREAVDWALTWLPEGGEPVTESYVNLIPTAQGGTHVNGLRAGMTDAVREFCEFRNLTPRGLRIAPEDVWEGCCYVLSVKLRDPQFSGQTKERLSSRECAVFVGGMVKDALSLWLNQHPETGERIAQLALANANKRLRASRKVVRKQITSGPALPGKLADCTAQDLTRTELFLVEGDSAGGSTKQARSREFQAVMPLRGKILNTWEVDSTEVMASQEVHDIAVAIGVDPGSADLNGLRYGKVCILADADSDGLHIATLLCALFVRHFRPLVEAGHVHVAMPPLFRIDVGKEVFYALDEAEKQGILDRIAAEKKKGKVSITRFKGLGEMNPLQLRETTMDPTTRRLVQLTLDAGDDTLALMDMLLAKKRAGDRKNWLEEKGNLAEV
;
A
#
# COMPACT_ATOMS: atom_id res chain seq x y z
N MET A 1 -10.62 -39.83 -27.54
CA MET A 1 -11.27 -38.76 -26.80
C MET A 1 -11.54 -39.31 -25.42
N MET A 2 -10.69 -39.00 -24.43
CA MET A 2 -10.97 -39.38 -23.05
C MET A 2 -12.04 -38.40 -22.52
N ASN A 3 -13.20 -38.96 -22.21
CA ASN A 3 -14.29 -38.25 -21.59
C ASN A 3 -13.93 -38.09 -20.11
N THR A 4 -13.24 -37.00 -19.76
CA THR A 4 -13.00 -36.61 -18.36
C THR A 4 -14.29 -35.99 -17.82
N ALA A 5 -15.20 -36.85 -17.33
CA ALA A 5 -16.33 -36.37 -16.57
C ALA A 5 -15.79 -35.65 -15.34
N TYR A 6 -16.13 -34.36 -15.18
CA TYR A 6 -15.85 -33.58 -13.97
C TYR A 6 -16.80 -34.07 -12.88
N ASP A 7 -16.31 -34.96 -12.04
CA ASP A 7 -17.03 -35.53 -10.91
C ASP A 7 -16.27 -35.27 -9.57
N ALA A 8 -16.78 -35.77 -8.47
CA ALA A 8 -16.16 -35.58 -7.16
C ALA A 8 -14.73 -36.13 -7.06
N SER A 9 -14.32 -37.06 -7.95
CA SER A 9 -12.94 -37.57 -7.98
C SER A 9 -11.95 -36.60 -8.60
N ALA A 10 -12.43 -35.59 -9.32
CA ALA A 10 -11.61 -34.50 -9.86
C ALA A 10 -11.34 -33.37 -8.83
N ILE A 11 -11.95 -33.44 -7.64
CA ILE A 11 -11.74 -32.48 -6.56
C ILE A 11 -10.49 -32.90 -5.78
N GLU A 12 -9.43 -32.11 -5.90
CA GLU A 12 -8.21 -32.29 -5.14
C GLU A 12 -8.32 -31.62 -3.77
N VAL A 13 -8.10 -32.38 -2.70
CA VAL A 13 -8.05 -31.86 -1.31
C VAL A 13 -6.60 -31.73 -0.90
N LEU A 14 -6.16 -30.50 -0.68
CA LEU A 14 -4.82 -30.18 -0.21
C LEU A 14 -4.74 -30.29 1.31
N SER A 15 -3.65 -30.84 1.82
CA SER A 15 -3.40 -31.01 3.25
C SER A 15 -2.06 -30.41 3.68
N GLY A 16 -1.91 -30.14 4.99
CA GLY A 16 -0.65 -29.62 5.55
C GLY A 16 -0.22 -28.30 4.93
N LEU A 17 0.97 -28.23 4.36
CA LEU A 17 1.55 -27.04 3.71
C LEU A 17 1.37 -26.99 2.18
N ASP A 18 0.72 -27.98 1.58
CA ASP A 18 0.48 -28.01 0.12
C ASP A 18 -0.32 -26.82 -0.42
N PRO A 19 -1.33 -26.30 0.29
CA PRO A 19 -2.04 -25.09 -0.14
C PRO A 19 -1.10 -23.90 -0.33
N VAL A 20 -0.11 -23.76 0.54
CA VAL A 20 0.88 -22.66 0.49
C VAL A 20 1.79 -22.83 -0.73
N ARG A 21 2.30 -24.06 -0.94
CA ARG A 21 3.19 -24.37 -2.08
C ARG A 21 2.48 -24.20 -3.43
N LYS A 22 1.20 -24.57 -3.51
CA LYS A 22 0.40 -24.45 -4.75
C LYS A 22 -0.03 -23.01 -5.06
N ARG A 23 -0.29 -22.21 -4.03
CA ARG A 23 -0.81 -20.83 -4.15
C ARG A 23 -0.07 -19.87 -3.23
N PRO A 24 1.24 -19.66 -3.40
CA PRO A 24 2.04 -18.85 -2.49
C PRO A 24 1.54 -17.40 -2.40
N GLY A 25 1.04 -16.82 -3.49
CA GLY A 25 0.51 -15.46 -3.53
C GLY A 25 -0.74 -15.22 -2.67
N MET A 26 -1.41 -16.28 -2.19
CA MET A 26 -2.49 -16.16 -1.19
C MET A 26 -1.96 -15.91 0.23
N TYR A 27 -0.69 -16.23 0.49
CA TYR A 27 -0.10 -16.24 1.83
C TYR A 27 1.03 -15.23 1.99
N THR A 28 1.70 -14.84 0.90
CA THR A 28 2.85 -13.94 0.94
C THR A 28 2.98 -13.13 -0.35
N ASP A 29 3.76 -12.05 -0.29
CA ASP A 29 4.23 -11.33 -1.48
C ASP A 29 5.31 -12.20 -2.17
N THR A 30 5.06 -12.57 -3.42
CA THR A 30 5.95 -13.43 -4.22
C THR A 30 6.98 -12.65 -5.03
N THR A 31 6.97 -11.33 -5.00
CA THR A 31 7.96 -10.52 -5.71
C THR A 31 9.37 -10.71 -5.14
N ARG A 32 9.48 -10.74 -3.80
CA ARG A 32 10.72 -10.96 -3.04
C ARG A 32 10.44 -11.63 -1.70
N PRO A 33 11.42 -12.34 -1.11
CA PRO A 33 11.22 -13.05 0.16
C PRO A 33 11.16 -12.12 1.41
N ASN A 34 11.10 -10.80 1.23
CA ASN A 34 11.06 -9.84 2.34
C ASN A 34 9.89 -10.06 3.30
N HIS A 35 8.73 -10.50 2.79
CA HIS A 35 7.58 -10.78 3.65
C HIS A 35 7.81 -12.03 4.52
N LEU A 36 8.53 -13.04 4.02
CA LEU A 36 8.94 -14.19 4.86
C LEU A 36 9.85 -13.74 6.00
N ALA A 37 10.82 -12.85 5.72
CA ALA A 37 11.66 -12.27 6.76
C ALA A 37 10.83 -11.52 7.79
N GLN A 38 9.84 -10.75 7.35
CA GLN A 38 8.96 -9.99 8.24
C GLN A 38 8.17 -10.91 9.18
N GLU A 39 7.65 -12.05 8.71
CA GLU A 39 6.91 -13.00 9.54
C GLU A 39 7.79 -13.60 10.66
N VAL A 40 9.08 -13.86 10.38
CA VAL A 40 10.01 -14.36 11.41
C VAL A 40 10.40 -13.23 12.38
N ILE A 41 10.68 -12.03 11.87
CA ILE A 41 10.99 -10.85 12.68
C ILE A 41 9.81 -10.51 13.61
N ASP A 42 8.58 -10.53 13.09
CA ASP A 42 7.37 -10.21 13.85
C ASP A 42 7.18 -11.19 15.03
N ASN A 43 7.52 -12.46 14.87
CA ASN A 43 7.47 -13.42 15.97
C ASN A 43 8.47 -13.10 17.09
N SER A 44 9.69 -12.70 16.73
CA SER A 44 10.71 -12.28 17.71
C SER A 44 10.32 -10.97 18.41
N VAL A 45 9.72 -10.04 17.67
CA VAL A 45 9.23 -8.75 18.21
C VAL A 45 7.99 -8.95 19.10
N ASP A 46 7.12 -9.93 18.80
CA ASP A 46 5.99 -10.27 19.69
C ASP A 46 6.47 -10.72 21.09
N GLU A 47 7.62 -11.40 21.19
CA GLU A 47 8.26 -11.70 22.48
C GLU A 47 8.71 -10.40 23.20
N ALA A 48 9.16 -9.39 22.45
CA ALA A 48 9.53 -8.10 23.04
C ALA A 48 8.29 -7.32 23.52
N ILE A 49 7.19 -7.30 22.75
CA ILE A 49 5.92 -6.69 23.18
C ILE A 49 5.40 -7.36 24.45
N ALA A 50 5.54 -8.67 24.54
CA ALA A 50 5.15 -9.44 25.72
C ALA A 50 6.11 -9.27 26.93
N GLY A 51 7.18 -8.46 26.76
CA GLY A 51 8.17 -8.16 27.81
C GLY A 51 9.18 -9.27 28.08
N HIS A 52 9.33 -10.21 27.15
CA HIS A 52 10.21 -11.37 27.31
C HIS A 52 11.51 -11.27 26.51
N ALA A 53 11.57 -10.46 25.45
CA ALA A 53 12.78 -10.22 24.69
C ALA A 53 13.23 -8.76 24.80
N THR A 54 14.55 -8.55 24.76
CA THR A 54 15.19 -7.23 24.78
C THR A 54 16.08 -7.01 23.56
N THR A 55 16.41 -8.07 22.84
CA THR A 55 17.30 -8.02 21.67
C THR A 55 16.77 -8.90 20.55
N VAL A 56 16.76 -8.35 19.34
CA VAL A 56 16.49 -9.08 18.09
C VAL A 56 17.68 -8.87 17.16
N THR A 57 18.28 -9.97 16.70
CA THR A 57 19.43 -9.96 15.79
C THR A 57 19.02 -10.58 14.45
N VAL A 58 19.25 -9.86 13.37
CA VAL A 58 18.95 -10.31 11.99
C VAL A 58 20.24 -10.32 11.19
N ILE A 59 20.54 -11.44 10.54
CA ILE A 59 21.71 -11.58 9.69
C ILE A 59 21.27 -12.04 8.30
N LEU A 60 21.59 -11.23 7.30
CA LEU A 60 21.52 -11.64 5.90
C LEU A 60 22.88 -12.24 5.54
N HIS A 61 22.90 -13.55 5.39
CA HIS A 61 24.11 -14.32 5.12
C HIS A 61 24.57 -14.20 3.67
N ALA A 62 25.87 -14.38 3.45
CA ALA A 62 26.48 -14.32 2.12
C ALA A 62 25.92 -15.39 1.15
N ASP A 63 25.37 -16.50 1.66
CA ASP A 63 24.70 -17.56 0.89
C ASP A 63 23.24 -17.24 0.50
N GLY A 64 22.76 -16.03 0.84
CA GLY A 64 21.40 -15.58 0.55
C GLY A 64 20.34 -16.06 1.55
N SER A 65 20.72 -16.80 2.60
CA SER A 65 19.82 -17.13 3.72
C SER A 65 19.68 -15.95 4.67
N LEU A 66 18.61 -15.97 5.47
CA LEU A 66 18.39 -14.98 6.52
C LEU A 66 18.18 -15.69 7.85
N SER A 67 18.85 -15.21 8.89
CA SER A 67 18.62 -15.67 10.27
C SER A 67 18.06 -14.54 11.13
N VAL A 68 17.11 -14.90 11.99
CA VAL A 68 16.52 -14.02 13.01
C VAL A 68 16.66 -14.71 14.36
N ALA A 69 17.27 -14.05 15.32
CA ALA A 69 17.46 -14.52 16.68
C ALA A 69 16.87 -13.54 17.69
N ASP A 70 16.19 -14.04 18.70
CA ASP A 70 15.72 -13.29 19.86
C ASP A 70 16.23 -13.88 21.17
N ASP A 71 16.17 -13.10 22.25
CA ASP A 71 16.44 -13.49 23.61
C ASP A 71 15.16 -13.71 24.44
N GLY A 72 14.04 -14.05 23.77
CA GLY A 72 12.74 -14.30 24.37
C GLY A 72 12.66 -15.64 25.12
N ARG A 73 11.44 -16.15 25.35
CA ARG A 73 11.20 -17.39 26.11
C ARG A 73 11.68 -18.66 25.40
N GLY A 74 11.91 -18.59 24.09
CA GLY A 74 12.13 -19.73 23.22
C GLY A 74 10.84 -20.49 22.88
N MET A 75 10.73 -21.00 21.65
CA MET A 75 9.59 -21.82 21.22
C MET A 75 9.40 -23.03 22.13
N PRO A 76 8.14 -23.53 22.33
CA PRO A 76 7.89 -24.75 23.11
C PRO A 76 8.58 -25.96 22.48
N VAL A 77 9.36 -26.68 23.28
CA VAL A 77 10.08 -27.90 22.90
C VAL A 77 9.43 -29.18 23.45
N ASP A 78 8.48 -29.02 24.38
CA ASP A 78 7.67 -30.08 24.93
C ASP A 78 6.64 -30.60 23.92
N LEU A 79 6.20 -31.85 24.15
CA LEU A 79 5.20 -32.50 23.30
C LEU A 79 3.83 -31.87 23.51
N HIS A 80 3.15 -31.54 22.42
CA HIS A 80 1.75 -31.09 22.48
C HIS A 80 0.84 -32.23 22.96
N PRO A 81 -0.03 -32.00 23.95
CA PRO A 81 -0.80 -33.09 24.59
C PRO A 81 -1.69 -33.89 23.64
N GLU A 82 -2.26 -33.25 22.60
CA GLU A 82 -3.19 -33.87 21.66
C GLU A 82 -2.48 -34.36 20.39
N GLU A 83 -1.50 -33.60 19.87
CA GLU A 83 -0.83 -33.92 18.61
C GLU A 83 0.38 -34.85 18.78
N GLY A 84 0.95 -34.97 19.99
CA GLY A 84 2.06 -35.87 20.30
C GLY A 84 3.40 -35.50 19.66
N ILE A 85 3.52 -34.29 19.09
CA ILE A 85 4.74 -33.77 18.46
C ILE A 85 5.25 -32.53 19.23
N PRO A 86 6.55 -32.20 19.13
CA PRO A 86 7.09 -31.00 19.75
C PRO A 86 6.38 -29.72 19.33
N GLY A 87 6.19 -28.76 20.24
CA GLY A 87 5.52 -27.49 19.94
C GLY A 87 6.20 -26.74 18.79
N VAL A 88 7.53 -26.75 18.71
CA VAL A 88 8.30 -26.15 17.61
C VAL A 88 7.98 -26.79 16.26
N GLU A 89 7.85 -28.12 16.19
CA GLU A 89 7.44 -28.85 14.98
C GLU A 89 6.01 -28.45 14.57
N LEU A 90 5.10 -28.42 15.54
CA LEU A 90 3.70 -28.05 15.32
C LEU A 90 3.58 -26.66 14.70
N ILE A 91 4.28 -25.66 15.26
CA ILE A 91 4.27 -24.28 14.79
C ILE A 91 4.81 -24.15 13.37
N LEU A 92 5.82 -24.93 13.00
CA LEU A 92 6.50 -24.86 11.70
C LEU A 92 5.82 -25.69 10.60
N THR A 93 5.00 -26.71 10.95
CA THR A 93 4.43 -27.63 9.95
C THR A 93 2.90 -27.58 9.83
N ARG A 94 2.21 -26.88 10.75
CA ARG A 94 0.75 -26.77 10.72
C ARG A 94 0.29 -25.34 10.50
N LEU A 95 -0.63 -25.16 9.58
CA LEU A 95 -1.36 -23.90 9.44
C LEU A 95 -2.33 -23.74 10.61
N HIS A 96 -2.51 -22.51 11.05
CA HIS A 96 -3.39 -22.16 12.18
C HIS A 96 -2.98 -22.82 13.52
N ALA A 97 -1.69 -23.07 13.71
CA ALA A 97 -1.11 -23.50 14.97
C ALA A 97 -0.30 -22.38 15.60
N GLY A 98 -0.53 -22.07 16.87
CA GLY A 98 0.25 -21.06 17.59
C GLY A 98 -0.35 -20.65 18.93
N GLY A 99 0.49 -20.21 19.85
CA GLY A 99 0.10 -19.77 21.20
C GLY A 99 -0.59 -18.40 21.25
N LYS A 100 -0.77 -17.73 20.10
CA LYS A 100 -1.35 -16.39 19.97
C LYS A 100 -2.88 -16.40 19.84
N PHE A 101 -3.51 -17.57 19.71
CA PHE A 101 -4.96 -17.74 19.73
C PHE A 101 -5.58 -17.65 21.14
N SER A 102 -4.75 -17.69 22.19
CA SER A 102 -5.22 -17.56 23.57
C SER A 102 -4.69 -16.26 24.20
N ASP A 103 -5.58 -15.51 24.82
CA ASP A 103 -5.28 -14.26 25.55
C ASP A 103 -4.31 -14.42 26.73
N ARG A 104 -3.94 -15.66 27.06
CA ARG A 104 -3.10 -15.96 28.23
C ARG A 104 -1.63 -15.63 28.04
N ASN A 105 -1.17 -15.63 26.78
CA ASN A 105 0.25 -15.51 26.46
C ASN A 105 0.64 -14.19 25.81
N TYR A 106 -0.27 -13.58 25.06
CA TYR A 106 -0.04 -12.33 24.33
C TYR A 106 -1.30 -11.47 24.38
N GLN A 107 -1.18 -10.28 24.94
CA GLN A 107 -2.28 -9.29 24.97
C GLN A 107 -2.44 -8.62 23.60
N PHE A 108 -1.32 -8.33 22.96
CA PHE A 108 -1.23 -7.80 21.60
C PHE A 108 -0.17 -8.58 20.83
N ALA A 109 -0.44 -8.92 19.58
CA ALA A 109 0.50 -9.63 18.72
C ALA A 109 0.35 -9.19 17.25
N GLY A 110 1.45 -9.19 16.50
CA GLY A 110 1.45 -8.99 15.06
C GLY A 110 1.01 -10.23 14.29
N GLY A 111 1.38 -11.41 14.77
CA GLY A 111 1.03 -12.70 14.17
C GLY A 111 -0.36 -13.19 14.60
N LEU A 112 -1.42 -12.80 13.85
CA LEU A 112 -2.81 -13.07 14.23
C LEU A 112 -3.37 -14.40 13.71
N HIS A 113 -2.81 -14.96 12.64
CA HIS A 113 -3.43 -16.08 11.92
C HIS A 113 -2.78 -17.44 12.18
N GLY A 114 -1.64 -17.47 12.90
CA GLY A 114 -0.92 -18.71 13.20
C GLY A 114 -0.39 -19.43 11.94
N VAL A 115 -0.10 -18.67 10.87
CA VAL A 115 0.36 -19.25 9.61
C VAL A 115 1.74 -18.73 9.18
N GLY A 116 2.22 -17.61 9.71
CA GLY A 116 3.40 -16.91 9.20
C GLY A 116 4.64 -17.80 9.09
N VAL A 117 5.07 -18.41 10.18
CA VAL A 117 6.30 -19.23 10.20
C VAL A 117 6.14 -20.54 9.43
N SER A 118 4.97 -21.14 9.42
CA SER A 118 4.70 -22.33 8.62
C SER A 118 4.72 -22.01 7.12
N VAL A 119 4.30 -20.80 6.71
CA VAL A 119 4.46 -20.28 5.35
C VAL A 119 5.94 -20.07 5.01
N VAL A 120 6.75 -19.52 5.92
CA VAL A 120 8.20 -19.41 5.75
C VAL A 120 8.82 -20.78 5.50
N ASN A 121 8.47 -21.77 6.30
CA ASN A 121 8.95 -23.13 6.14
C ASN A 121 8.54 -23.74 4.79
N ALA A 122 7.27 -23.61 4.41
CA ALA A 122 6.73 -24.14 3.16
C ALA A 122 7.41 -23.58 1.89
N LEU A 123 7.82 -22.30 1.94
CA LEU A 123 8.40 -21.55 0.81
C LEU A 123 9.93 -21.43 0.88
N SER A 124 10.57 -22.19 1.78
CA SER A 124 12.01 -22.27 1.92
C SER A 124 12.53 -23.62 1.43
N SER A 125 13.65 -23.62 0.70
CA SER A 125 14.34 -24.85 0.32
C SER A 125 14.92 -25.58 1.53
N HIS A 126 15.32 -24.81 2.54
CA HIS A 126 15.82 -25.30 3.84
C HIS A 126 15.44 -24.32 4.93
N LEU A 127 15.15 -24.83 6.14
CA LEU A 127 14.92 -24.04 7.33
C LEU A 127 15.50 -24.78 8.54
N GLU A 128 16.20 -24.07 9.38
CA GLU A 128 16.73 -24.56 10.66
C GLU A 128 16.24 -23.69 11.82
N VAL A 129 15.92 -24.32 12.93
CA VAL A 129 15.54 -23.64 14.16
C VAL A 129 16.37 -24.13 15.33
N TRP A 130 16.89 -23.17 16.11
CA TRP A 130 17.55 -23.42 17.38
C TRP A 130 16.74 -22.79 18.48
N VAL A 131 16.52 -23.53 19.56
CA VAL A 131 15.76 -23.06 20.72
C VAL A 131 16.59 -23.25 21.99
N LYS A 132 16.84 -22.14 22.68
CA LYS A 132 17.44 -22.14 24.02
C LYS A 132 16.33 -22.09 25.07
N ARG A 133 16.15 -23.17 25.82
CA ARG A 133 15.10 -23.27 26.84
C ARG A 133 15.47 -24.27 27.94
N GLY A 134 15.20 -23.92 29.20
CA GLY A 134 15.41 -24.83 30.32
C GLY A 134 16.87 -25.20 30.57
N GLY A 135 17.84 -24.40 30.12
CA GLY A 135 19.28 -24.68 30.28
C GLY A 135 19.86 -25.59 29.19
N LYS A 136 19.10 -25.84 28.14
CA LYS A 136 19.47 -26.68 26.99
C LYS A 136 19.31 -25.90 25.69
N GLU A 137 20.03 -26.35 24.67
CA GLU A 137 19.88 -25.87 23.29
C GLU A 137 19.42 -27.02 22.40
N TYR A 138 18.35 -26.79 21.68
CA TYR A 138 17.71 -27.74 20.77
C TYR A 138 17.84 -27.27 19.36
N ASN A 139 17.92 -28.23 18.41
CA ASN A 139 17.90 -27.95 16.97
C ASN A 139 16.90 -28.84 16.26
N MET A 140 16.31 -28.33 15.19
CA MET A 140 15.44 -29.04 14.29
C MET A 140 15.56 -28.44 12.89
N ALA A 141 15.47 -29.28 11.85
CA ALA A 141 15.63 -28.87 10.47
C ALA A 141 14.49 -29.35 9.57
N PHE A 142 14.23 -28.57 8.52
CA PHE A 142 13.17 -28.79 7.53
C PHE A 142 13.71 -28.54 6.12
N ALA A 143 13.13 -29.24 5.14
CA ALA A 143 13.42 -29.01 3.72
C ALA A 143 12.11 -28.95 2.93
N GLY A 144 11.88 -27.82 2.24
CA GLY A 144 10.66 -27.60 1.46
C GLY A 144 9.38 -27.69 2.29
N GLY A 145 9.45 -27.41 3.59
CA GLY A 145 8.34 -27.50 4.54
C GLY A 145 8.21 -28.83 5.28
N ASP A 146 8.93 -29.86 4.86
CA ASP A 146 8.87 -31.18 5.48
C ASP A 146 10.02 -31.36 6.49
N LYS A 147 9.74 -32.04 7.60
CA LYS A 147 10.74 -32.31 8.62
C LYS A 147 11.84 -33.25 8.09
N VAL A 148 13.11 -32.86 8.26
CA VAL A 148 14.28 -33.67 7.88
C VAL A 148 15.12 -34.13 9.08
N SER A 149 14.98 -33.50 10.24
CA SER A 149 15.55 -33.98 11.49
C SER A 149 14.52 -33.94 12.62
N ASP A 150 14.61 -34.84 13.58
CA ASP A 150 13.85 -34.74 14.83
C ASP A 150 14.42 -33.60 15.68
N LEU A 151 13.66 -33.17 16.71
CA LEU A 151 14.14 -32.19 17.67
C LEU A 151 15.22 -32.85 18.55
N GLU A 152 16.45 -32.40 18.42
CA GLU A 152 17.61 -32.92 19.15
C GLU A 152 18.18 -31.90 20.14
N GLU A 153 18.63 -32.36 21.28
CA GLU A 153 19.43 -31.57 22.20
C GLU A 153 20.87 -31.52 21.69
N VAL A 154 21.28 -30.33 21.20
CA VAL A 154 22.60 -30.12 20.57
C VAL A 154 23.62 -29.48 21.50
N GLY A 155 23.18 -28.99 22.66
CA GLY A 155 24.06 -28.33 23.60
C GLY A 155 23.41 -27.94 24.92
N THR A 156 24.21 -27.34 25.80
CA THR A 156 23.78 -26.72 27.03
C THR A 156 23.86 -25.21 26.94
N ALA A 157 22.90 -24.53 27.54
CA ALA A 157 22.88 -23.08 27.63
C ALA A 157 22.82 -22.63 29.10
N PRO A 158 23.31 -21.45 29.47
CA PRO A 158 23.01 -20.89 30.77
C PRO A 158 21.51 -20.87 31.05
N ARG A 159 21.06 -21.26 32.23
CA ARG A 159 19.62 -21.34 32.59
C ARG A 159 18.82 -20.05 32.29
N ARG A 160 19.49 -18.89 32.31
CA ARG A 160 18.89 -17.58 32.01
C ARG A 160 18.97 -17.21 30.52
N ALA A 161 19.76 -17.93 29.73
CA ALA A 161 19.86 -17.71 28.28
C ALA A 161 18.74 -18.51 27.59
N THR A 162 17.69 -17.83 27.23
CA THR A 162 16.55 -18.36 26.46
C THR A 162 16.47 -17.63 25.12
N GLY A 163 15.69 -18.15 24.18
CA GLY A 163 15.43 -17.51 22.91
C GLY A 163 15.25 -18.49 21.77
N THR A 164 14.90 -17.96 20.62
CA THR A 164 14.74 -18.71 19.37
C THR A 164 15.63 -18.12 18.28
N THR A 165 16.25 -18.96 17.48
CA THR A 165 16.91 -18.57 16.24
C THR A 165 16.30 -19.36 15.10
N VAL A 166 15.81 -18.68 14.07
CA VAL A 166 15.31 -19.28 12.84
C VAL A 166 16.20 -18.81 11.68
N ARG A 167 16.77 -19.76 10.94
CA ARG A 167 17.48 -19.49 9.70
C ARG A 167 16.77 -20.18 8.54
N PHE A 168 16.54 -19.47 7.45
CA PHE A 168 15.83 -20.03 6.31
C PHE A 168 16.46 -19.58 4.99
N TRP A 169 16.35 -20.44 3.99
CA TRP A 169 16.80 -20.24 2.62
C TRP A 169 15.58 -20.14 1.73
N PRO A 170 15.17 -18.95 1.27
CA PRO A 170 14.03 -18.80 0.37
C PRO A 170 14.20 -19.68 -0.88
N ASP A 171 13.15 -20.42 -1.25
CA ASP A 171 13.19 -21.24 -2.45
C ASP A 171 12.94 -20.37 -3.69
N PRO A 172 13.92 -20.30 -4.62
CA PRO A 172 13.82 -19.45 -5.81
C PRO A 172 12.59 -19.70 -6.69
N ARG A 173 11.98 -20.89 -6.59
CA ARG A 173 10.82 -21.26 -7.38
C ARG A 173 9.56 -20.46 -7.08
N TYR A 174 9.51 -19.81 -5.92
CA TYR A 174 8.31 -19.11 -5.44
C TYR A 174 8.41 -17.60 -5.55
N PHE A 175 9.55 -17.03 -5.96
CA PHE A 175 9.78 -15.59 -5.98
C PHE A 175 10.30 -15.13 -7.33
N ASP A 176 9.78 -13.98 -7.80
CA ASP A 176 10.28 -13.31 -9.01
C ASP A 176 11.78 -12.97 -8.87
N SER A 177 12.17 -12.55 -7.68
CA SER A 177 13.57 -12.39 -7.30
C SER A 177 13.83 -13.06 -5.95
N PRO A 178 14.73 -14.07 -5.87
CA PRO A 178 15.04 -14.75 -4.61
C PRO A 178 15.89 -13.90 -3.65
N LYS A 179 16.33 -12.72 -4.08
CA LYS A 179 17.17 -11.83 -3.29
C LYS A 179 16.33 -10.91 -2.41
N PHE A 180 16.71 -10.79 -1.14
CA PHE A 180 16.12 -9.81 -0.25
C PHE A 180 16.40 -8.37 -0.69
N SER A 181 15.42 -7.50 -0.52
CA SER A 181 15.62 -6.05 -0.60
C SER A 181 16.16 -5.56 0.74
N VAL A 182 17.46 -5.25 0.79
CA VAL A 182 18.14 -4.74 2.00
C VAL A 182 17.53 -3.43 2.49
N PRO A 183 17.19 -2.44 1.63
CA PRO A 183 16.51 -1.23 2.09
C PRO A 183 15.17 -1.51 2.79
N ARG A 184 14.36 -2.44 2.26
CA ARG A 184 13.10 -2.86 2.90
C ARG A 184 13.34 -3.53 4.25
N LEU A 185 14.34 -4.40 4.37
CA LEU A 185 14.70 -5.02 5.66
C LEU A 185 15.10 -3.97 6.69
N LYS A 186 15.98 -3.04 6.33
CA LYS A 186 16.41 -1.94 7.20
C LYS A 186 15.24 -1.09 7.68
N HIS A 187 14.34 -0.72 6.76
CA HIS A 187 13.14 0.06 7.10
C HIS A 187 12.26 -0.67 8.12
N VAL A 188 11.95 -1.95 7.89
CA VAL A 188 11.14 -2.76 8.82
C VAL A 188 11.83 -2.89 10.17
N LEU A 189 13.12 -3.20 10.21
CA LEU A 189 13.87 -3.40 11.46
C LEU A 189 13.99 -2.11 12.27
N ARG A 190 14.26 -0.99 11.61
CA ARG A 190 14.26 0.32 12.25
C ARG A 190 12.90 0.67 12.83
N ALA A 191 11.82 0.43 12.08
CA ALA A 191 10.46 0.65 12.57
C ALA A 191 10.16 -0.20 13.82
N LYS A 192 10.59 -1.48 13.85
CA LYS A 192 10.41 -2.33 15.06
C LYS A 192 11.12 -1.77 16.28
N ALA A 193 12.36 -1.27 16.11
CA ALA A 193 13.10 -0.64 17.22
C ALA A 193 12.41 0.63 17.73
N VAL A 194 11.87 1.45 16.83
CA VAL A 194 11.11 2.68 17.17
C VAL A 194 9.83 2.37 17.92
N LEU A 195 9.08 1.36 17.42
CA LEU A 195 7.76 0.99 17.94
C LEU A 195 7.82 0.19 19.26
N CYS A 196 9.01 -0.33 19.61
CA CYS A 196 9.27 -1.02 20.86
C CYS A 196 10.40 -0.31 21.63
N PRO A 197 10.11 0.78 22.34
CA PRO A 197 11.13 1.49 23.13
C PRO A 197 11.91 0.53 24.04
N GLY A 198 13.24 0.66 24.04
CA GLY A 198 14.13 -0.22 24.78
C GLY A 198 14.50 -1.54 24.07
N LEU A 199 13.86 -1.88 22.95
CA LEU A 199 14.27 -3.03 22.14
C LEU A 199 15.52 -2.70 21.33
N LYS A 200 16.56 -3.54 21.46
CA LYS A 200 17.77 -3.47 20.65
C LYS A 200 17.61 -4.34 19.41
N VAL A 201 17.62 -3.73 18.24
CA VAL A 201 17.56 -4.43 16.94
C VAL A 201 18.90 -4.31 16.26
N GLN A 202 19.49 -5.46 15.92
CA GLN A 202 20.79 -5.55 15.24
C GLN A 202 20.59 -6.16 13.85
N PHE A 203 21.22 -5.57 12.85
CA PHE A 203 21.22 -6.07 11.48
C PHE A 203 22.63 -6.19 10.96
N THR A 204 22.94 -7.32 10.33
CA THR A 204 24.21 -7.57 9.64
C THR A 204 23.92 -8.05 8.22
N ASP A 205 24.51 -7.39 7.24
CA ASP A 205 24.58 -7.84 5.85
C ASP A 205 25.99 -8.35 5.60
N GLU A 206 26.17 -9.68 5.59
CA GLU A 206 27.51 -10.28 5.42
C GLU A 206 28.09 -10.01 4.02
N ALA A 207 27.24 -10.00 2.98
CA ALA A 207 27.69 -9.75 1.61
C ALA A 207 28.01 -8.27 1.37
N GLY A 208 27.20 -7.36 1.93
CA GLY A 208 27.39 -5.92 1.85
C GLY A 208 28.43 -5.38 2.85
N GLY A 209 28.85 -6.18 3.82
CA GLY A 209 29.81 -5.77 4.87
C GLY A 209 29.26 -4.71 5.82
N GLU A 210 27.94 -4.61 5.96
CA GLU A 210 27.29 -3.57 6.76
C GLU A 210 26.75 -4.15 8.08
N GLN A 211 26.94 -3.42 9.17
CA GLN A 211 26.37 -3.74 10.47
C GLN A 211 25.72 -2.50 11.07
N ILE A 212 24.44 -2.61 11.46
CA ILE A 212 23.66 -1.52 12.03
C ILE A 212 23.01 -1.99 13.32
N THR A 213 22.92 -1.09 14.30
CA THR A 213 22.16 -1.29 15.53
C THR A 213 21.21 -0.13 15.73
N TRP A 214 19.94 -0.43 15.93
CA TRP A 214 18.93 0.53 16.34
C TRP A 214 18.51 0.26 17.78
N HIS A 215 18.45 1.32 18.57
CA HIS A 215 17.98 1.29 19.96
C HIS A 215 17.48 2.68 20.32
N TYR A 216 16.20 2.80 20.56
CA TYR A 216 15.53 4.06 20.86
C TYR A 216 14.93 3.97 22.27
N GLU A 217 15.27 4.93 23.14
CA GLU A 217 14.68 5.02 24.47
C GLU A 217 13.37 5.80 24.44
N ASP A 218 13.34 6.95 23.74
CA ASP A 218 12.17 7.81 23.52
C ASP A 218 11.49 7.59 22.14
N GLY A 219 11.73 6.47 21.52
CA GLY A 219 11.09 5.91 20.34
C GLY A 219 10.71 6.92 19.25
N PHE A 220 9.50 7.44 19.29
CA PHE A 220 8.92 8.25 18.21
C PHE A 220 9.53 9.64 18.07
N THR A 221 9.90 10.27 19.18
CA THR A 221 10.51 11.61 19.17
C THR A 221 11.85 11.59 18.48
N ASP A 222 12.71 10.65 18.88
CA ASP A 222 14.05 10.52 18.30
C ASP A 222 13.97 10.13 16.84
N TYR A 223 13.05 9.22 16.50
CA TYR A 223 12.82 8.81 15.13
C TYR A 223 12.39 9.97 14.23
N LEU A 224 11.38 10.74 14.62
CA LEU A 224 10.92 11.90 13.84
C LEU A 224 12.02 12.95 13.68
N LYS A 225 12.78 13.23 14.73
CA LYS A 225 13.91 14.16 14.66
C LYS A 225 15.01 13.67 13.71
N GLU A 226 15.36 12.38 13.79
CA GLU A 226 16.35 11.80 12.89
C GLU A 226 15.86 11.79 11.43
N ALA A 227 14.60 11.44 11.19
CA ALA A 227 14.02 11.37 9.85
C ALA A 227 13.84 12.74 9.19
N LEU A 228 13.50 13.77 9.98
CA LEU A 228 13.28 15.13 9.51
C LEU A 228 14.55 16.01 9.52
N GLY A 229 15.62 15.54 10.17
CA GLY A 229 16.94 16.17 10.18
C GLY A 229 16.91 17.60 10.70
N GLN A 230 17.37 18.57 9.90
CA GLN A 230 17.45 20.00 10.25
C GLN A 230 16.20 20.80 9.88
N THR A 231 15.11 20.13 9.50
CA THR A 231 13.87 20.81 9.11
C THR A 231 13.22 21.49 10.32
N LEU A 232 12.70 22.70 10.13
CA LEU A 232 12.01 23.43 11.20
C LEU A 232 10.72 22.71 11.57
N LEU A 233 10.58 22.37 12.86
CA LEU A 233 9.43 21.67 13.41
C LEU A 233 8.52 22.60 14.19
N LEU A 234 7.23 22.32 14.19
CA LEU A 234 6.22 22.99 15.01
C LEU A 234 5.25 21.99 15.62
N PRO A 235 5.38 21.63 16.90
CA PRO A 235 6.44 22.06 17.83
C PRO A 235 7.76 21.28 17.66
N ASP A 236 8.81 21.76 18.29
CA ASP A 236 10.04 21.05 18.58
C ASP A 236 10.25 21.07 20.11
N PRO A 237 10.29 19.93 20.80
CA PRO A 237 10.11 18.56 20.31
C PRO A 237 8.68 18.25 19.83
N PRO A 238 8.49 17.16 19.02
CA PRO A 238 7.15 16.67 18.64
C PRO A 238 6.24 16.40 19.83
N ILE A 239 4.93 16.57 19.65
CA ILE A 239 3.91 16.21 20.65
C ILE A 239 3.82 14.70 20.69
N VAL A 240 4.04 14.09 21.84
CA VAL A 240 3.89 12.66 22.05
C VAL A 240 2.69 12.36 22.94
N GLY A 241 2.04 11.23 22.70
CA GLY A 241 0.99 10.75 23.56
C GLY A 241 0.97 9.23 23.59
N HIS A 242 0.56 8.73 24.75
CA HIS A 242 0.37 7.32 25.02
C HIS A 242 -0.91 7.14 25.81
N VAL A 243 -1.80 6.29 25.33
CA VAL A 243 -3.02 5.89 26.05
C VAL A 243 -3.17 4.39 25.93
N SER A 244 -3.33 3.73 27.07
CA SER A 244 -3.52 2.27 27.17
C SER A 244 -4.86 1.98 27.84
N GLY A 245 -5.71 1.20 27.19
CA GLY A 245 -6.92 0.61 27.72
C GLY A 245 -6.81 -0.91 27.89
N GLU A 246 -7.89 -1.57 28.26
CA GLU A 246 -7.91 -3.03 28.45
C GLU A 246 -7.77 -3.84 27.15
N ARG A 247 -8.23 -3.30 26.03
CA ARG A 247 -8.29 -3.97 24.71
C ARG A 247 -7.53 -3.25 23.62
N GLU A 248 -7.19 -1.99 23.84
CA GLU A 248 -6.65 -1.10 22.85
C GLU A 248 -5.59 -0.21 23.50
N ALA A 249 -4.52 0.08 22.77
CA ALA A 249 -3.57 1.10 23.15
C ALA A 249 -3.18 1.90 21.92
N VAL A 250 -2.84 3.17 22.11
CA VAL A 250 -2.41 4.06 21.05
C VAL A 250 -1.23 4.90 21.51
N ASP A 251 -0.18 4.90 20.69
CA ASP A 251 1.01 5.71 20.82
C ASP A 251 1.12 6.61 19.59
N TRP A 252 1.47 7.88 19.76
CA TRP A 252 1.69 8.78 18.64
C TRP A 252 2.76 9.83 18.93
N ALA A 253 3.38 10.31 17.85
CA ALA A 253 4.13 11.56 17.84
C ALA A 253 3.65 12.43 16.69
N LEU A 254 3.52 13.73 16.91
CA LEU A 254 2.98 14.71 15.99
C LEU A 254 3.85 15.96 15.94
N THR A 255 4.10 16.47 14.74
CA THR A 255 4.67 17.80 14.50
C THR A 255 4.23 18.29 13.12
N TRP A 256 4.46 19.54 12.81
CA TRP A 256 4.17 20.13 11.50
C TRP A 256 5.42 20.77 10.91
N LEU A 257 5.45 20.87 9.58
CA LEU A 257 6.49 21.53 8.80
C LEU A 257 5.98 22.92 8.35
N PRO A 258 6.18 23.98 9.13
CA PRO A 258 5.59 25.30 8.84
C PRO A 258 6.16 25.94 7.57
N GLU A 259 7.38 25.60 7.18
CA GLU A 259 8.06 26.11 5.97
C GLU A 259 7.94 25.14 4.77
N GLY A 260 7.13 24.06 4.93
CA GLY A 260 7.02 22.98 3.94
C GLY A 260 8.15 21.97 4.07
N GLY A 261 8.14 20.99 3.20
CA GLY A 261 9.06 19.84 3.19
C GLY A 261 8.31 18.54 2.94
N GLU A 262 9.03 17.44 2.90
CA GLU A 262 8.45 16.12 2.76
C GLU A 262 8.02 15.60 4.14
N PRO A 263 6.72 15.38 4.37
CA PRO A 263 6.24 14.96 5.68
C PRO A 263 6.51 13.47 5.91
N VAL A 264 6.94 13.12 7.11
CA VAL A 264 7.00 11.73 7.58
C VAL A 264 5.62 11.32 8.07
N THR A 265 5.01 10.34 7.42
CA THR A 265 3.64 9.88 7.71
C THR A 265 3.61 8.36 7.82
N GLU A 266 3.77 7.85 9.04
CA GLU A 266 3.85 6.41 9.28
C GLU A 266 2.76 5.96 10.24
N SER A 267 2.14 4.82 9.92
CA SER A 267 1.13 4.21 10.78
C SER A 267 1.31 2.70 10.89
N TYR A 268 1.01 2.19 12.09
CA TYR A 268 1.23 0.80 12.45
C TYR A 268 0.06 0.26 13.27
N VAL A 269 -0.26 -1.00 13.07
CA VAL A 269 -1.23 -1.75 13.90
C VAL A 269 -0.57 -3.05 14.37
N ASN A 270 -0.46 -3.24 15.69
CA ASN A 270 0.29 -4.35 16.27
C ASN A 270 1.70 -4.48 15.66
N LEU A 271 2.38 -3.35 15.49
CA LEU A 271 3.69 -3.17 14.86
C LEU A 271 3.78 -3.56 13.37
N ILE A 272 2.65 -3.84 12.71
CA ILE A 272 2.59 -4.08 11.27
C ILE A 272 2.42 -2.74 10.58
N PRO A 273 3.26 -2.39 9.60
CA PRO A 273 3.12 -1.14 8.86
C PRO A 273 1.84 -1.16 8.02
N THR A 274 1.06 -0.08 8.13
CA THR A 274 -0.17 0.10 7.37
C THR A 274 0.03 1.19 6.32
N ALA A 275 0.73 0.85 5.24
CA ALA A 275 1.11 1.79 4.19
C ALA A 275 -0.09 2.51 3.53
N GLN A 276 -1.26 1.86 3.52
CA GLN A 276 -2.51 2.44 3.02
C GLN A 276 -3.38 3.06 4.13
N GLY A 277 -2.82 3.21 5.35
CA GLY A 277 -3.52 3.77 6.49
C GLY A 277 -4.71 2.92 6.95
N GLY A 278 -5.85 3.56 7.17
CA GLY A 278 -7.08 2.89 7.61
C GLY A 278 -7.83 3.69 8.68
N THR A 279 -8.67 2.99 9.42
CA THR A 279 -9.56 3.61 10.42
C THR A 279 -8.82 4.32 11.55
N HIS A 280 -7.65 3.82 11.97
CA HIS A 280 -6.80 4.47 12.99
C HIS A 280 -6.25 5.83 12.51
N VAL A 281 -5.78 5.94 11.27
CA VAL A 281 -5.32 7.21 10.68
C VAL A 281 -6.49 8.18 10.51
N ASN A 282 -7.67 7.67 10.13
CA ASN A 282 -8.87 8.49 10.06
C ASN A 282 -9.26 9.04 11.45
N GLY A 283 -9.13 8.21 12.48
CA GLY A 283 -9.33 8.61 13.87
C GLY A 283 -8.34 9.72 14.30
N LEU A 284 -7.04 9.53 14.04
CA LEU A 284 -6.01 10.53 14.30
C LEU A 284 -6.38 11.87 13.65
N ARG A 285 -6.70 11.84 12.35
CA ARG A 285 -7.06 13.03 11.58
C ARG A 285 -8.30 13.74 12.13
N ALA A 286 -9.32 12.99 12.54
CA ALA A 286 -10.52 13.54 13.15
C ALA A 286 -10.23 14.17 14.52
N GLY A 287 -9.55 13.43 15.40
CA GLY A 287 -9.21 13.90 16.75
C GLY A 287 -8.35 15.17 16.74
N MET A 288 -7.32 15.22 15.89
CA MET A 288 -6.49 16.42 15.70
C MET A 288 -7.33 17.61 15.22
N THR A 289 -8.20 17.39 14.24
CA THR A 289 -9.04 18.45 13.68
C THR A 289 -9.96 19.03 14.73
N ASP A 290 -10.59 18.17 15.52
CA ASP A 290 -11.53 18.58 16.54
C ASP A 290 -10.82 19.31 17.69
N ALA A 291 -9.65 18.85 18.12
CA ALA A 291 -8.84 19.53 19.13
C ALA A 291 -8.40 20.95 18.70
N VAL A 292 -7.91 21.10 17.46
CA VAL A 292 -7.49 22.41 16.93
C VAL A 292 -8.69 23.34 16.75
N ARG A 293 -9.84 22.83 16.29
CA ARG A 293 -11.08 23.64 16.18
C ARG A 293 -11.54 24.14 17.55
N GLU A 294 -11.62 23.25 18.53
CA GLU A 294 -12.02 23.59 19.91
C GLU A 294 -11.09 24.63 20.51
N PHE A 295 -9.77 24.49 20.33
CA PHE A 295 -8.79 25.48 20.77
C PHE A 295 -8.99 26.84 20.09
N CYS A 296 -9.22 26.86 18.76
CA CYS A 296 -9.49 28.09 18.01
C CYS A 296 -10.81 28.77 18.44
N GLU A 297 -11.86 27.99 18.69
CA GLU A 297 -13.16 28.49 19.15
C GLU A 297 -13.04 29.10 20.56
N PHE A 298 -12.42 28.38 21.49
CA PHE A 298 -12.25 28.85 22.87
C PHE A 298 -11.46 30.15 22.96
N ARG A 299 -10.47 30.34 22.10
CA ARG A 299 -9.63 31.55 22.05
C ARG A 299 -10.09 32.61 21.06
N ASN A 300 -11.23 32.42 20.40
CA ASN A 300 -11.76 33.31 19.37
C ASN A 300 -10.75 33.64 18.24
N LEU A 301 -9.95 32.64 17.83
CA LEU A 301 -8.94 32.82 16.79
C LEU A 301 -9.51 32.70 15.37
N THR A 302 -10.68 32.08 15.21
CA THR A 302 -11.28 31.80 13.89
C THR A 302 -11.96 33.06 13.33
N PRO A 303 -11.50 33.58 12.17
CA PRO A 303 -12.16 34.70 11.50
C PRO A 303 -13.61 34.35 11.11
N ARG A 304 -14.50 35.37 11.09
CA ARG A 304 -15.90 35.19 10.68
C ARG A 304 -15.98 34.58 9.25
N GLY A 305 -16.73 33.50 9.13
CA GLY A 305 -16.94 32.81 7.84
C GLY A 305 -15.83 31.85 7.43
N LEU A 306 -14.75 31.73 8.20
CA LEU A 306 -13.71 30.71 7.97
C LEU A 306 -14.05 29.47 8.79
N ARG A 307 -13.98 28.30 8.13
CA ARG A 307 -14.13 27.01 8.79
C ARG A 307 -12.90 26.16 8.50
N ILE A 308 -12.24 25.71 9.57
CA ILE A 308 -11.12 24.78 9.48
C ILE A 308 -11.64 23.42 9.02
N ALA A 309 -11.11 22.89 7.93
CA ALA A 309 -11.37 21.54 7.44
C ALA A 309 -10.26 20.56 7.90
N PRO A 310 -10.49 19.26 7.89
CA PRO A 310 -9.46 18.28 8.27
C PRO A 310 -8.16 18.42 7.47
N GLU A 311 -8.25 18.79 6.20
CA GLU A 311 -7.11 19.03 5.31
C GLU A 311 -6.22 20.16 5.82
N ASP A 312 -6.79 21.20 6.39
CA ASP A 312 -6.08 22.39 6.83
C ASP A 312 -5.16 22.10 8.04
N VAL A 313 -5.57 21.17 8.89
CA VAL A 313 -4.79 20.69 10.04
C VAL A 313 -3.77 19.64 9.60
N TRP A 314 -4.12 18.85 8.58
CA TRP A 314 -3.32 17.73 8.10
C TRP A 314 -2.17 18.15 7.17
N GLU A 315 -2.29 19.30 6.50
CA GLU A 315 -1.24 19.78 5.57
C GLU A 315 0.07 20.07 6.33
N GLY A 316 1.15 19.44 5.89
CA GLY A 316 2.48 19.53 6.51
C GLY A 316 2.60 18.79 7.85
N CYS A 317 1.60 18.00 8.23
CA CYS A 317 1.65 17.20 9.46
C CYS A 317 2.56 15.99 9.28
N CYS A 318 3.57 15.87 10.16
CA CYS A 318 4.37 14.67 10.31
C CYS A 318 3.83 13.88 11.50
N TYR A 319 3.68 12.58 11.33
CA TYR A 319 3.23 11.71 12.40
C TYR A 319 3.82 10.31 12.34
N VAL A 320 3.99 9.71 13.51
CA VAL A 320 4.11 8.28 13.70
C VAL A 320 2.95 7.86 14.60
N LEU A 321 2.15 6.91 14.13
CA LEU A 321 0.98 6.39 14.85
C LEU A 321 1.12 4.89 15.01
N SER A 322 1.10 4.40 16.24
CA SER A 322 1.08 2.97 16.55
C SER A 322 -0.15 2.63 17.37
N VAL A 323 -0.97 1.72 16.87
CA VAL A 323 -2.15 1.23 17.58
C VAL A 323 -1.98 -0.25 17.89
N LYS A 324 -2.25 -0.64 19.12
CA LYS A 324 -2.30 -2.03 19.55
C LYS A 324 -3.76 -2.42 19.76
N LEU A 325 -4.22 -3.40 19.03
CA LEU A 325 -5.60 -3.91 19.07
C LEU A 325 -5.57 -5.42 19.34
N ARG A 326 -6.55 -5.90 20.08
CA ARG A 326 -6.66 -7.33 20.37
C ARG A 326 -7.03 -8.13 19.12
N ASP A 327 -8.03 -7.67 18.35
CA ASP A 327 -8.56 -8.35 17.16
C ASP A 327 -8.65 -7.39 15.97
N PRO A 328 -7.52 -6.93 15.38
CA PRO A 328 -7.57 -6.00 14.26
C PRO A 328 -8.08 -6.69 12.99
N GLN A 329 -8.97 -6.00 12.27
CA GLN A 329 -9.45 -6.43 10.97
C GLN A 329 -8.76 -5.60 9.87
N PHE A 330 -8.22 -6.28 8.86
CA PHE A 330 -7.54 -5.66 7.74
C PHE A 330 -8.29 -5.89 6.42
N SER A 331 -8.09 -5.03 5.45
CA SER A 331 -8.73 -5.12 4.13
C SER A 331 -8.10 -6.16 3.20
N GLY A 332 -7.06 -6.88 3.62
CA GLY A 332 -6.38 -7.90 2.82
C GLY A 332 -5.32 -8.64 3.63
N GLN A 333 -4.75 -9.69 3.04
CA GLN A 333 -3.76 -10.55 3.69
C GLN A 333 -2.43 -9.81 3.94
N THR A 334 -2.06 -8.85 3.12
CA THR A 334 -0.85 -8.02 3.30
C THR A 334 -0.96 -7.03 4.47
N LYS A 335 -2.15 -6.91 5.07
CA LYS A 335 -2.44 -6.10 6.25
C LYS A 335 -2.10 -4.59 6.10
N GLU A 336 -2.04 -4.09 4.88
CA GLU A 336 -1.65 -2.71 4.59
C GLU A 336 -2.67 -1.65 5.03
N ARG A 337 -3.93 -2.06 5.27
CA ARG A 337 -5.00 -1.14 5.65
C ARG A 337 -5.89 -1.71 6.74
N LEU A 338 -6.03 -0.98 7.85
CA LEU A 338 -6.95 -1.32 8.94
C LEU A 338 -8.39 -0.97 8.57
N SER A 339 -9.33 -1.90 8.84
CA SER A 339 -10.77 -1.74 8.60
C SER A 339 -11.64 -1.77 9.87
N SER A 340 -11.06 -2.04 11.05
CA SER A 340 -11.79 -2.05 12.34
C SER A 340 -12.42 -0.68 12.64
N ARG A 341 -13.76 -0.57 12.57
CA ARG A 341 -14.47 0.72 12.69
C ARG A 341 -14.33 1.36 14.07
N GLU A 342 -14.34 0.56 15.12
CA GLU A 342 -14.26 1.01 16.51
C GLU A 342 -12.94 1.75 16.78
N CYS A 343 -11.85 1.32 16.13
CA CYS A 343 -10.55 1.94 16.26
C CYS A 343 -10.54 3.43 15.88
N ALA A 344 -11.34 3.85 14.88
CA ALA A 344 -11.42 5.27 14.51
C ALA A 344 -11.99 6.13 15.64
N VAL A 345 -13.00 5.62 16.34
CA VAL A 345 -13.64 6.32 17.47
C VAL A 345 -12.68 6.38 18.66
N PHE A 346 -12.04 5.26 18.98
CA PHE A 346 -11.06 5.18 20.07
C PHE A 346 -9.90 6.17 19.85
N VAL A 347 -9.19 6.03 18.72
CA VAL A 347 -8.04 6.90 18.41
C VAL A 347 -8.45 8.36 18.34
N GLY A 348 -9.60 8.65 17.70
CA GLY A 348 -10.12 10.02 17.57
C GLY A 348 -10.41 10.66 18.91
N GLY A 349 -11.06 9.95 19.82
CA GLY A 349 -11.35 10.42 21.17
C GLY A 349 -10.08 10.66 22.00
N MET A 350 -9.18 9.66 22.05
CA MET A 350 -7.96 9.74 22.85
C MET A 350 -7.01 10.86 22.35
N VAL A 351 -6.83 10.97 21.04
CA VAL A 351 -6.00 12.02 20.45
C VAL A 351 -6.62 13.40 20.66
N LYS A 352 -7.94 13.53 20.48
CA LYS A 352 -8.64 14.80 20.74
C LYS A 352 -8.40 15.27 22.15
N ASP A 353 -8.66 14.43 23.15
CA ASP A 353 -8.56 14.80 24.55
C ASP A 353 -7.12 15.15 24.94
N ALA A 354 -6.15 14.33 24.54
CA ALA A 354 -4.74 14.57 24.85
C ALA A 354 -4.20 15.83 24.16
N LEU A 355 -4.53 16.03 22.88
CA LEU A 355 -4.07 17.20 22.12
C LEU A 355 -4.76 18.49 22.61
N SER A 356 -6.06 18.45 22.94
CA SER A 356 -6.76 19.61 23.55
C SER A 356 -6.11 20.01 24.87
N LEU A 357 -5.76 19.05 25.71
CA LEU A 357 -5.05 19.32 26.96
C LEU A 357 -3.67 19.92 26.67
N TRP A 358 -2.90 19.33 25.76
CA TRP A 358 -1.56 19.81 25.42
C TRP A 358 -1.57 21.24 24.85
N LEU A 359 -2.48 21.54 23.92
CA LEU A 359 -2.64 22.90 23.34
C LEU A 359 -2.93 23.94 24.40
N ASN A 360 -3.75 23.62 25.41
CA ASN A 360 -4.07 24.52 26.50
C ASN A 360 -2.92 24.66 27.50
N GLN A 361 -2.07 23.67 27.67
CA GLN A 361 -0.85 23.75 28.49
C GLN A 361 0.27 24.56 27.81
N HIS A 362 0.28 24.59 26.46
CA HIS A 362 1.30 25.26 25.65
C HIS A 362 0.66 26.33 24.73
N PRO A 363 0.06 27.39 25.32
CA PRO A 363 -0.80 28.30 24.58
C PRO A 363 -0.10 29.02 23.42
N GLU A 364 1.15 29.43 23.57
CA GLU A 364 1.90 30.13 22.51
C GLU A 364 2.14 29.21 21.30
N THR A 365 2.53 27.95 21.55
CA THR A 365 2.74 26.99 20.50
C THR A 365 1.41 26.54 19.88
N GLY A 366 0.36 26.38 20.70
CA GLY A 366 -1.00 26.08 20.24
C GLY A 366 -1.54 27.18 19.31
N GLU A 367 -1.30 28.46 19.63
CA GLU A 367 -1.66 29.55 18.73
C GLU A 367 -0.91 29.53 17.41
N ARG A 368 0.38 29.15 17.39
CA ARG A 368 1.15 28.98 16.15
C ARG A 368 0.60 27.83 15.29
N ILE A 369 0.24 26.70 15.91
CA ILE A 369 -0.41 25.57 15.21
C ILE A 369 -1.77 26.02 14.67
N ALA A 370 -2.57 26.71 15.45
CA ALA A 370 -3.85 27.27 15.02
C ALA A 370 -3.69 28.24 13.84
N GLN A 371 -2.69 29.13 13.89
CA GLN A 371 -2.39 30.08 12.81
C GLN A 371 -1.98 29.33 11.53
N LEU A 372 -1.19 28.25 11.63
CA LEU A 372 -0.83 27.41 10.49
C LEU A 372 -2.09 26.80 9.85
N ALA A 373 -2.97 26.20 10.65
CA ALA A 373 -4.23 25.62 10.17
C ALA A 373 -5.16 26.69 9.54
N LEU A 374 -5.24 27.89 10.13
CA LEU A 374 -6.01 29.02 9.59
C LEU A 374 -5.40 29.56 8.28
N ALA A 375 -4.07 29.58 8.16
CA ALA A 375 -3.38 29.98 6.93
C ALA A 375 -3.68 28.96 5.81
N ASN A 376 -3.63 27.66 6.11
CA ASN A 376 -3.99 26.58 5.17
C ASN A 376 -5.46 26.68 4.76
N ALA A 377 -6.39 26.91 5.70
CA ALA A 377 -7.80 27.16 5.41
C ALA A 377 -8.00 28.35 4.46
N ASN A 378 -7.28 29.45 4.71
CA ASN A 378 -7.31 30.62 3.83
C ASN A 378 -6.72 30.30 2.45
N LYS A 379 -5.61 29.56 2.37
CA LYS A 379 -5.00 29.10 1.11
C LYS A 379 -5.98 28.23 0.34
N ARG A 380 -6.62 27.24 0.99
CA ARG A 380 -7.67 26.38 0.41
C ARG A 380 -8.85 27.21 -0.09
N LEU A 381 -9.37 28.14 0.70
CA LEU A 381 -10.48 29.01 0.31
C LEU A 381 -10.11 29.98 -0.82
N ARG A 382 -8.87 30.46 -0.88
CA ARG A 382 -8.38 31.26 -2.01
C ARG A 382 -8.25 30.39 -3.26
N ALA A 383 -7.76 29.15 -3.14
CA ALA A 383 -7.72 28.19 -4.22
C ALA A 383 -9.14 27.76 -4.68
N SER A 384 -10.07 27.58 -3.73
CA SER A 384 -11.48 27.27 -4.01
C SER A 384 -12.32 28.49 -4.42
N ARG A 385 -11.84 29.71 -4.19
CA ARG A 385 -12.43 30.91 -4.79
C ARG A 385 -12.20 30.83 -6.29
N LYS A 386 -13.13 30.10 -6.96
CA LYS A 386 -13.34 30.02 -8.39
C LYS A 386 -12.04 30.20 -9.20
N VAL A 387 -11.26 29.14 -9.33
CA VAL A 387 -10.58 28.96 -10.60
C VAL A 387 -11.69 28.70 -11.61
N VAL A 388 -12.33 29.80 -12.06
CA VAL A 388 -13.35 29.73 -13.11
C VAL A 388 -12.61 29.20 -14.32
N ARG A 389 -13.01 28.03 -14.78
CA ARG A 389 -12.54 27.42 -16.02
C ARG A 389 -12.53 28.52 -17.10
N LYS A 390 -11.35 28.82 -17.64
CA LYS A 390 -11.17 29.90 -18.60
C LYS A 390 -12.03 29.62 -19.84
N GLN A 391 -13.09 30.42 -20.05
CA GLN A 391 -13.79 30.41 -21.34
C GLN A 391 -12.83 30.89 -22.39
N ILE A 392 -12.68 30.13 -23.44
CA ILE A 392 -11.89 30.54 -24.60
C ILE A 392 -12.68 31.64 -25.33
N THR A 393 -12.37 32.88 -24.98
CA THR A 393 -12.92 34.06 -25.68
C THR A 393 -12.02 34.54 -26.85
N SER A 394 -10.76 34.11 -26.87
CA SER A 394 -9.80 34.32 -27.94
C SER A 394 -8.70 33.23 -27.87
N GLY A 395 -8.52 32.46 -28.93
CA GLY A 395 -7.56 31.36 -29.01
C GLY A 395 -7.99 30.28 -30.00
N PRO A 396 -7.22 29.19 -30.17
CA PRO A 396 -7.61 28.10 -31.07
C PRO A 396 -8.97 27.52 -30.65
N ALA A 397 -9.82 27.24 -31.63
CA ALA A 397 -11.12 26.61 -31.38
C ALA A 397 -10.93 25.23 -30.72
N LEU A 398 -11.81 24.88 -29.77
CA LEU A 398 -11.78 23.55 -29.15
C LEU A 398 -11.94 22.46 -30.21
N PRO A 399 -11.24 21.33 -30.08
CA PRO A 399 -11.34 20.22 -31.01
C PRO A 399 -12.80 19.78 -31.21
N GLY A 400 -13.26 19.67 -32.46
CA GLY A 400 -14.65 19.33 -32.79
C GLY A 400 -15.07 17.94 -32.27
N LYS A 401 -14.10 17.05 -31.98
CA LYS A 401 -14.34 15.73 -31.38
C LYS A 401 -14.56 15.77 -29.87
N LEU A 402 -14.22 16.89 -29.19
CA LEU A 402 -14.40 17.06 -27.76
C LEU A 402 -15.89 17.24 -27.40
N ALA A 403 -16.41 16.35 -26.57
CA ALA A 403 -17.71 16.54 -25.92
C ALA A 403 -17.48 17.15 -24.53
N ASP A 404 -17.56 18.46 -24.44
CA ASP A 404 -17.23 19.22 -23.23
C ASP A 404 -18.31 19.11 -22.14
N CYS A 405 -17.97 19.44 -20.88
CA CYS A 405 -18.87 19.50 -19.74
C CYS A 405 -19.30 20.95 -19.42
N THR A 406 -20.37 21.11 -18.67
CA THR A 406 -20.97 22.42 -18.38
C THR A 406 -20.44 23.09 -17.12
N ALA A 407 -19.89 22.31 -16.16
CA ALA A 407 -19.34 22.84 -14.92
C ALA A 407 -18.14 23.74 -15.17
N GLN A 408 -18.04 24.80 -14.38
CA GLN A 408 -16.94 25.77 -14.40
C GLN A 408 -15.95 25.57 -13.25
N ASP A 409 -16.25 24.67 -12.32
CA ASP A 409 -15.40 24.37 -11.16
C ASP A 409 -14.32 23.36 -11.58
N LEU A 410 -13.07 23.81 -11.64
CA LEU A 410 -11.93 22.98 -12.03
C LEU A 410 -11.78 21.75 -11.14
N THR A 411 -12.08 21.87 -9.84
CA THR A 411 -11.92 20.77 -8.88
C THR A 411 -12.87 19.59 -9.14
N ARG A 412 -13.97 19.84 -9.84
CA ARG A 412 -15.00 18.83 -10.17
C ARG A 412 -14.89 18.32 -11.60
N THR A 413 -14.24 19.06 -12.49
CA THR A 413 -14.24 18.74 -13.93
C THR A 413 -13.21 17.67 -14.28
N GLU A 414 -13.60 16.76 -15.16
CA GLU A 414 -12.79 15.64 -15.61
C GLU A 414 -12.81 15.51 -17.13
N LEU A 415 -11.65 15.24 -17.73
CA LEU A 415 -11.54 14.93 -19.15
C LEU A 415 -11.15 13.46 -19.33
N PHE A 416 -11.97 12.69 -20.02
CA PHE A 416 -11.65 11.34 -20.43
C PHE A 416 -11.08 11.34 -21.85
N LEU A 417 -9.81 10.91 -21.99
CA LEU A 417 -9.17 10.61 -23.25
C LEU A 417 -9.45 9.15 -23.58
N VAL A 418 -10.24 8.88 -24.62
CA VAL A 418 -10.82 7.55 -24.88
C VAL A 418 -10.31 7.02 -26.20
N GLU A 419 -9.91 5.75 -26.20
CA GLU A 419 -9.46 5.06 -27.42
C GLU A 419 -10.62 4.87 -28.40
N GLY A 420 -10.47 5.41 -29.61
CA GLY A 420 -11.34 5.19 -30.74
C GLY A 420 -12.72 5.88 -30.66
N ASP A 421 -13.33 6.03 -31.84
CA ASP A 421 -14.65 6.68 -31.95
C ASP A 421 -15.79 5.80 -31.42
N SER A 422 -15.66 4.47 -31.47
CA SER A 422 -16.69 3.53 -30.98
C SER A 422 -16.83 3.60 -29.46
N ALA A 423 -15.71 3.40 -28.72
CA ALA A 423 -15.71 3.55 -27.28
C ALA A 423 -16.02 4.99 -26.85
N GLY A 424 -15.53 5.98 -27.62
CA GLY A 424 -15.87 7.39 -27.44
C GLY A 424 -17.37 7.67 -27.52
N GLY A 425 -18.11 6.97 -28.38
CA GLY A 425 -19.56 7.05 -28.51
C GLY A 425 -20.29 6.55 -27.24
N SER A 426 -19.93 5.36 -26.76
CA SER A 426 -20.48 4.78 -25.53
C SER A 426 -20.13 5.63 -24.30
N THR A 427 -18.89 6.12 -24.22
CA THR A 427 -18.41 6.98 -23.11
C THR A 427 -19.14 8.32 -23.09
N LYS A 428 -19.39 8.94 -24.28
CA LYS A 428 -20.19 10.18 -24.39
C LYS A 428 -21.62 10.01 -23.88
N GLN A 429 -22.22 8.82 -24.03
CA GLN A 429 -23.53 8.51 -23.49
C GLN A 429 -23.50 8.19 -21.99
N ALA A 430 -22.43 7.57 -21.53
CA ALA A 430 -22.24 7.16 -20.13
C ALA A 430 -21.95 8.34 -19.19
N ARG A 431 -21.29 9.40 -19.68
CA ARG A 431 -20.76 10.50 -18.87
C ARG A 431 -21.79 11.33 -18.14
N SER A 432 -21.42 11.96 -17.06
CA SER A 432 -22.14 13.12 -16.51
C SER A 432 -21.82 14.34 -17.38
N ARG A 433 -22.84 14.91 -18.04
CA ARG A 433 -22.67 16.12 -18.85
C ARG A 433 -22.32 17.35 -18.01
N GLU A 434 -22.57 17.30 -16.73
CA GLU A 434 -22.29 18.40 -15.82
C GLU A 434 -20.78 18.59 -15.65
N PHE A 435 -20.02 17.54 -15.30
CA PHE A 435 -18.61 17.67 -14.92
C PHE A 435 -17.64 16.78 -15.69
N GLN A 436 -18.12 15.87 -16.55
CA GLN A 436 -17.27 14.98 -17.35
C GLN A 436 -17.26 15.35 -18.82
N ALA A 437 -16.08 15.65 -19.34
CA ALA A 437 -15.81 15.81 -20.76
C ALA A 437 -15.21 14.53 -21.34
N VAL A 438 -15.44 14.28 -22.64
CA VAL A 438 -14.94 13.10 -23.34
C VAL A 438 -14.33 13.53 -24.68
N MET A 439 -13.11 13.09 -24.93
CA MET A 439 -12.43 13.29 -26.20
C MET A 439 -11.94 11.95 -26.74
N PRO A 440 -12.53 11.43 -27.84
CA PRO A 440 -12.02 10.24 -28.50
C PRO A 440 -10.72 10.55 -29.24
N LEU A 441 -9.78 9.59 -29.18
CA LEU A 441 -8.51 9.65 -29.91
C LEU A 441 -8.62 8.76 -31.16
N ARG A 442 -8.08 9.21 -32.27
CA ARG A 442 -8.11 8.48 -33.53
C ARG A 442 -6.84 7.64 -33.71
N GLY A 443 -6.93 6.40 -33.25
CA GLY A 443 -5.82 5.45 -33.33
C GLY A 443 -4.69 5.72 -32.33
N LYS A 444 -3.54 5.08 -32.55
CA LYS A 444 -2.35 5.23 -31.70
C LYS A 444 -1.75 6.62 -31.87
N ILE A 445 -1.51 7.31 -30.77
CA ILE A 445 -0.81 8.58 -30.77
C ILE A 445 0.66 8.38 -31.17
N LEU A 446 1.30 9.46 -31.62
CA LEU A 446 2.74 9.47 -31.87
C LEU A 446 3.51 9.02 -30.60
N ASN A 447 4.51 8.17 -30.76
CA ASN A 447 5.49 7.93 -29.71
C ASN A 447 6.34 9.21 -29.51
N THR A 448 6.03 9.95 -28.49
CA THR A 448 6.62 11.27 -28.19
C THR A 448 7.86 11.19 -27.33
N TRP A 449 8.32 9.98 -26.94
CA TRP A 449 9.39 9.82 -25.97
C TRP A 449 10.73 10.43 -26.40
N GLU A 450 11.06 10.34 -27.69
CA GLU A 450 12.30 10.91 -28.26
C GLU A 450 12.05 12.22 -29.05
N VAL A 451 10.87 12.85 -28.92
CA VAL A 451 10.49 14.08 -29.61
C VAL A 451 10.57 15.28 -28.67
N ASP A 452 11.08 16.40 -29.12
CA ASP A 452 11.10 17.62 -28.31
C ASP A 452 9.71 18.23 -28.14
N SER A 453 9.47 18.92 -27.02
CA SER A 453 8.17 19.52 -26.69
C SER A 453 7.69 20.55 -27.73
N THR A 454 8.62 21.20 -28.45
CA THR A 454 8.31 22.13 -29.54
C THR A 454 7.85 21.42 -30.81
N GLU A 455 8.33 20.21 -31.05
CA GLU A 455 8.03 19.44 -32.28
C GLU A 455 6.81 18.52 -32.06
N VAL A 456 6.52 18.15 -30.84
CA VAL A 456 5.43 17.23 -30.51
C VAL A 456 4.05 17.80 -30.91
N MET A 457 3.91 19.11 -30.96
CA MET A 457 2.69 19.83 -31.40
C MET A 457 2.39 19.68 -32.89
N ALA A 458 3.33 19.15 -33.68
CA ALA A 458 3.07 18.83 -35.10
C ALA A 458 2.11 17.63 -35.23
N SER A 459 1.96 16.81 -34.20
CA SER A 459 0.94 15.77 -34.13
C SER A 459 -0.43 16.38 -33.83
N GLN A 460 -1.39 16.19 -34.75
CA GLN A 460 -2.76 16.70 -34.57
C GLN A 460 -3.40 16.19 -33.26
N GLU A 461 -3.18 14.91 -32.89
CA GLU A 461 -3.75 14.34 -31.66
C GLU A 461 -3.16 14.99 -30.41
N VAL A 462 -1.84 15.26 -30.39
CA VAL A 462 -1.18 15.95 -29.27
C VAL A 462 -1.62 17.40 -29.19
N HIS A 463 -1.72 18.08 -30.34
CA HIS A 463 -2.26 19.44 -30.43
C HIS A 463 -3.69 19.50 -29.86
N ASP A 464 -4.57 18.58 -30.27
CA ASP A 464 -5.96 18.53 -29.79
C ASP A 464 -6.02 18.27 -28.24
N ILE A 465 -5.12 17.40 -27.73
CA ILE A 465 -5.01 17.15 -26.29
C ILE A 465 -4.57 18.44 -25.57
N ALA A 466 -3.53 19.13 -26.03
CA ALA A 466 -3.02 20.37 -25.45
C ALA A 466 -4.10 21.46 -25.40
N VAL A 467 -4.80 21.67 -26.52
CA VAL A 467 -5.90 22.64 -26.64
C VAL A 467 -7.08 22.25 -25.73
N ALA A 468 -7.45 20.97 -25.66
CA ALA A 468 -8.53 20.51 -24.79
C ALA A 468 -8.19 20.73 -23.32
N ILE A 469 -6.97 20.38 -22.90
CA ILE A 469 -6.50 20.53 -21.51
C ILE A 469 -6.27 22.01 -21.18
N GLY A 470 -5.84 22.82 -22.14
CA GLY A 470 -5.52 24.24 -21.98
C GLY A 470 -4.12 24.50 -21.43
N VAL A 471 -3.19 23.54 -21.62
CA VAL A 471 -1.78 23.62 -21.21
C VAL A 471 -0.91 23.19 -22.38
N ASP A 472 0.14 23.94 -22.66
CA ASP A 472 1.09 23.62 -23.71
C ASP A 472 2.16 22.61 -23.24
N PRO A 473 2.64 21.71 -24.13
CA PRO A 473 3.74 20.80 -23.80
C PRO A 473 4.99 21.55 -23.35
N GLY A 474 5.60 21.08 -22.26
CA GLY A 474 6.79 21.70 -21.68
C GLY A 474 6.51 22.93 -20.81
N SER A 475 5.26 23.38 -20.70
CA SER A 475 4.89 24.50 -19.84
C SER A 475 4.85 24.11 -18.37
N ALA A 476 5.45 24.91 -17.50
CA ALA A 476 5.28 24.82 -16.06
C ALA A 476 4.03 25.58 -15.55
N ASP A 477 3.43 26.43 -16.40
CA ASP A 477 2.25 27.23 -16.05
C ASP A 477 0.96 26.43 -16.29
N LEU A 478 0.24 26.13 -15.21
CA LEU A 478 -1.03 25.44 -15.22
C LEU A 478 -2.26 26.36 -15.14
N ASN A 479 -2.07 27.69 -15.20
CA ASN A 479 -3.18 28.66 -15.11
C ASN A 479 -4.23 28.52 -16.23
N GLY A 480 -3.86 27.87 -17.35
CA GLY A 480 -4.75 27.55 -18.45
C GLY A 480 -5.56 26.27 -18.30
N LEU A 481 -5.29 25.48 -17.26
CA LEU A 481 -5.87 24.16 -17.06
C LEU A 481 -7.42 24.20 -17.05
N ARG A 482 -8.04 23.31 -17.84
CA ARG A 482 -9.50 23.28 -18.03
C ARG A 482 -10.20 22.18 -17.24
N TYR A 483 -9.49 21.14 -16.84
CA TYR A 483 -10.04 19.98 -16.10
C TYR A 483 -9.15 19.62 -14.93
N GLY A 484 -9.78 19.42 -13.78
CA GLY A 484 -9.08 19.01 -12.55
C GLY A 484 -8.54 17.60 -12.60
N LYS A 485 -9.11 16.75 -13.47
CA LYS A 485 -8.59 15.41 -13.75
C LYS A 485 -8.56 15.14 -15.23
N VAL A 486 -7.48 14.54 -15.69
CA VAL A 486 -7.34 13.98 -17.04
C VAL A 486 -7.24 12.46 -16.88
N CYS A 487 -8.24 11.73 -17.37
CA CYS A 487 -8.38 10.30 -17.21
C CYS A 487 -8.10 9.61 -18.55
N ILE A 488 -7.10 8.74 -18.58
CA ILE A 488 -6.79 7.89 -19.74
C ILE A 488 -7.72 6.67 -19.66
N LEU A 489 -8.49 6.42 -20.71
CA LEU A 489 -9.42 5.31 -20.81
C LEU A 489 -9.16 4.55 -22.11
N ALA A 490 -8.52 3.40 -22.01
CA ALA A 490 -8.16 2.52 -23.10
C ALA A 490 -8.77 1.13 -22.91
N ASP A 491 -8.86 0.37 -24.02
CA ASP A 491 -9.28 -1.02 -23.98
C ASP A 491 -8.30 -1.87 -23.18
N ALA A 492 -8.77 -2.97 -22.61
CA ALA A 492 -7.94 -3.85 -21.80
C ALA A 492 -7.17 -4.91 -22.63
N ASP A 493 -7.11 -4.71 -23.94
CA ASP A 493 -6.31 -5.55 -24.84
C ASP A 493 -4.89 -4.99 -25.06
N SER A 494 -4.06 -5.70 -25.82
CA SER A 494 -2.67 -5.31 -26.09
C SER A 494 -2.54 -3.97 -26.80
N ASP A 495 -3.50 -3.61 -27.65
CA ASP A 495 -3.50 -2.34 -28.38
C ASP A 495 -3.88 -1.16 -27.47
N GLY A 496 -4.90 -1.36 -26.63
CA GLY A 496 -5.29 -0.37 -25.62
C GLY A 496 -4.22 -0.13 -24.57
N LEU A 497 -3.56 -1.19 -24.07
CA LEU A 497 -2.42 -1.05 -23.16
C LEU A 497 -1.26 -0.28 -23.80
N HIS A 498 -1.02 -0.47 -25.11
CA HIS A 498 -0.03 0.31 -25.86
C HIS A 498 -0.42 1.79 -25.94
N ILE A 499 -1.68 2.10 -26.24
CA ILE A 499 -2.20 3.48 -26.28
C ILE A 499 -2.10 4.14 -24.90
N ALA A 500 -2.49 3.43 -23.85
CA ALA A 500 -2.34 3.92 -22.47
C ALA A 500 -0.87 4.23 -22.12
N THR A 501 0.06 3.35 -22.52
CA THR A 501 1.51 3.56 -22.32
C THR A 501 2.01 4.78 -23.06
N LEU A 502 1.60 4.99 -24.32
CA LEU A 502 1.99 6.18 -25.11
C LEU A 502 1.42 7.47 -24.51
N LEU A 503 0.20 7.44 -23.98
CA LEU A 503 -0.40 8.59 -23.29
C LEU A 503 0.30 8.87 -21.95
N CYS A 504 0.59 7.86 -21.16
CA CYS A 504 1.41 8.04 -19.94
C CYS A 504 2.78 8.64 -20.27
N ALA A 505 3.43 8.15 -21.32
CA ALA A 505 4.71 8.69 -21.79
C ALA A 505 4.60 10.17 -22.21
N LEU A 506 3.53 10.52 -22.95
CA LEU A 506 3.25 11.90 -23.33
C LEU A 506 3.13 12.81 -22.09
N PHE A 507 2.34 12.40 -21.10
CA PHE A 507 2.16 13.19 -19.88
C PHE A 507 3.44 13.29 -19.06
N VAL A 508 4.13 12.19 -18.82
CA VAL A 508 5.39 12.17 -18.06
C VAL A 508 6.48 13.01 -18.71
N ARG A 509 6.57 12.99 -20.04
CA ARG A 509 7.63 13.69 -20.79
C ARG A 509 7.32 15.15 -21.07
N HIS A 510 6.09 15.45 -21.50
CA HIS A 510 5.74 16.76 -22.06
C HIS A 510 4.75 17.56 -21.21
N PHE A 511 4.04 16.92 -20.27
CA PHE A 511 3.10 17.58 -19.35
C PHE A 511 3.43 17.21 -17.89
N ARG A 512 4.72 17.09 -17.59
CA ARG A 512 5.21 16.66 -16.29
C ARG A 512 4.59 17.42 -15.10
N PRO A 513 4.41 18.76 -15.14
CA PRO A 513 3.76 19.49 -14.06
C PRO A 513 2.31 19.04 -13.77
N LEU A 514 1.57 18.53 -14.78
CA LEU A 514 0.24 17.94 -14.56
C LEU A 514 0.31 16.62 -13.80
N VAL A 515 1.35 15.82 -14.04
CA VAL A 515 1.57 14.55 -13.30
C VAL A 515 1.97 14.86 -11.86
N GLU A 516 2.94 15.75 -11.66
CA GLU A 516 3.42 16.15 -10.32
C GLU A 516 2.32 16.83 -9.48
N ALA A 517 1.41 17.56 -10.13
CA ALA A 517 0.24 18.16 -9.47
C ALA A 517 -0.93 17.17 -9.26
N GLY A 518 -0.78 15.90 -9.68
CA GLY A 518 -1.77 14.85 -9.44
C GLY A 518 -3.02 14.90 -10.31
N HIS A 519 -2.95 15.57 -11.47
CA HIS A 519 -4.10 15.72 -12.37
C HIS A 519 -4.32 14.55 -13.32
N VAL A 520 -3.31 13.68 -13.53
CA VAL A 520 -3.37 12.60 -14.54
C VAL A 520 -3.69 11.26 -13.89
N HIS A 521 -4.66 10.55 -14.44
CA HIS A 521 -5.14 9.25 -13.94
C HIS A 521 -5.33 8.26 -15.09
N VAL A 522 -5.21 6.97 -14.77
CA VAL A 522 -5.58 5.87 -15.64
C VAL A 522 -6.86 5.23 -15.12
N ALA A 523 -7.87 5.14 -15.94
CA ALA A 523 -9.12 4.47 -15.60
C ALA A 523 -8.97 2.95 -15.82
N MET A 524 -9.49 2.16 -14.88
CA MET A 524 -9.42 0.70 -14.89
C MET A 524 -10.80 0.11 -15.16
N PRO A 525 -11.19 -0.09 -16.43
CA PRO A 525 -12.44 -0.78 -16.76
C PRO A 525 -12.35 -2.26 -16.40
N PRO A 526 -13.46 -2.91 -15.98
CA PRO A 526 -13.46 -4.34 -15.67
C PRO A 526 -13.34 -5.19 -16.93
N LEU A 527 -12.62 -6.32 -16.81
CA LEU A 527 -12.56 -7.35 -17.85
C LEU A 527 -13.73 -8.33 -17.80
N PHE A 528 -14.32 -8.52 -16.62
CA PHE A 528 -15.37 -9.51 -16.44
C PHE A 528 -16.61 -8.93 -15.79
N ARG A 529 -17.75 -9.39 -16.26
CA ARG A 529 -19.05 -9.27 -15.61
C ARG A 529 -19.52 -10.65 -15.18
N ILE A 530 -19.96 -10.77 -13.93
CA ILE A 530 -20.46 -11.99 -13.31
C ILE A 530 -21.88 -11.75 -12.85
N ASP A 531 -22.83 -12.42 -13.45
CA ASP A 531 -24.25 -12.33 -13.09
C ASP A 531 -24.64 -13.55 -12.25
N VAL A 532 -25.30 -13.33 -11.08
CA VAL A 532 -25.82 -14.37 -10.19
C VAL A 532 -27.23 -13.99 -9.77
N GLY A 533 -28.21 -14.61 -10.39
CA GLY A 533 -29.63 -14.27 -10.15
C GLY A 533 -29.92 -12.83 -10.56
N LYS A 534 -30.08 -11.91 -9.59
CA LYS A 534 -30.30 -10.47 -9.82
C LYS A 534 -29.09 -9.61 -9.49
N GLU A 535 -28.06 -10.21 -8.94
CA GLU A 535 -26.83 -9.50 -8.56
C GLU A 535 -25.83 -9.53 -9.71
N VAL A 536 -25.10 -8.42 -9.85
CA VAL A 536 -24.07 -8.25 -10.86
C VAL A 536 -22.78 -7.84 -10.16
N PHE A 537 -21.70 -8.51 -10.51
CA PHE A 537 -20.35 -8.20 -10.03
C PHE A 537 -19.45 -7.91 -11.22
N TYR A 538 -18.44 -7.09 -10.99
CA TYR A 538 -17.43 -6.76 -11.99
C TYR A 538 -16.05 -7.07 -11.43
N ALA A 539 -15.17 -7.63 -12.26
CA ALA A 539 -13.79 -7.95 -11.92
C ALA A 539 -12.82 -7.35 -12.93
N LEU A 540 -11.70 -6.82 -12.45
CA LEU A 540 -10.66 -6.24 -13.29
C LEU A 540 -9.84 -7.29 -14.03
N ASP A 541 -9.59 -8.43 -13.37
CA ASP A 541 -8.70 -9.49 -13.84
C ASP A 541 -9.22 -10.89 -13.46
N GLU A 542 -8.46 -11.91 -13.84
CA GLU A 542 -8.78 -13.31 -13.53
C GLU A 542 -8.76 -13.58 -12.02
N ALA A 543 -7.84 -12.98 -11.28
CA ALA A 543 -7.70 -13.20 -9.84
C ALA A 543 -8.91 -12.63 -9.08
N GLU A 544 -9.32 -11.41 -9.41
CA GLU A 544 -10.51 -10.79 -8.81
C GLU A 544 -11.79 -11.56 -9.20
N LYS A 545 -11.88 -12.03 -10.46
CA LYS A 545 -12.99 -12.89 -10.91
C LYS A 545 -13.07 -14.15 -10.05
N GLN A 546 -11.94 -14.84 -9.85
CA GLN A 546 -11.92 -16.05 -9.04
C GLN A 546 -12.32 -15.76 -7.59
N GLY A 547 -11.82 -14.67 -6.99
CA GLY A 547 -12.20 -14.26 -5.64
C GLY A 547 -13.70 -13.98 -5.49
N ILE A 548 -14.32 -13.38 -6.52
CA ILE A 548 -15.78 -13.17 -6.55
C ILE A 548 -16.52 -14.49 -6.64
N LEU A 549 -16.07 -15.43 -7.48
CA LEU A 549 -16.68 -16.75 -7.62
C LEU A 549 -16.60 -17.56 -6.32
N ASP A 550 -15.46 -17.52 -5.66
CA ASP A 550 -15.25 -18.20 -4.38
C ASP A 550 -16.18 -17.63 -3.29
N ARG A 551 -16.32 -16.30 -3.25
CA ARG A 551 -17.28 -15.63 -2.36
C ARG A 551 -18.73 -16.03 -2.64
N ILE A 552 -19.15 -16.06 -3.92
CA ILE A 552 -20.48 -16.49 -4.33
C ILE A 552 -20.75 -17.93 -3.86
N ALA A 553 -19.75 -18.81 -4.00
CA ALA A 553 -19.82 -20.20 -3.55
C ALA A 553 -19.92 -20.30 -2.01
N ALA A 554 -19.10 -19.54 -1.27
CA ALA A 554 -19.10 -19.52 0.18
C ALA A 554 -20.43 -18.98 0.77
N GLU A 555 -20.99 -17.94 0.17
CA GLU A 555 -22.26 -17.34 0.56
C GLU A 555 -23.48 -18.19 0.09
N LYS A 556 -23.24 -19.29 -0.63
CA LYS A 556 -24.28 -20.19 -1.17
C LYS A 556 -25.38 -19.42 -1.92
N LYS A 557 -25.00 -18.40 -2.70
CA LYS A 557 -25.96 -17.58 -3.45
C LYS A 557 -26.73 -18.46 -4.45
N LYS A 558 -28.04 -18.32 -4.44
CA LYS A 558 -28.93 -19.10 -5.33
C LYS A 558 -29.01 -18.40 -6.69
N GLY A 559 -28.71 -19.13 -7.76
CA GLY A 559 -28.86 -18.66 -9.14
C GLY A 559 -27.82 -19.30 -10.06
N LYS A 560 -28.08 -19.25 -11.37
CA LYS A 560 -27.08 -19.65 -12.38
C LYS A 560 -26.04 -18.55 -12.45
N VAL A 561 -24.77 -18.91 -12.30
CA VAL A 561 -23.64 -18.01 -12.52
C VAL A 561 -23.41 -17.89 -14.02
N SER A 562 -23.38 -16.68 -14.55
CA SER A 562 -23.02 -16.37 -15.93
C SER A 562 -21.86 -15.40 -15.93
N ILE A 563 -20.81 -15.70 -16.71
CA ILE A 563 -19.61 -14.88 -16.80
C ILE A 563 -19.50 -14.37 -18.24
N THR A 564 -19.38 -13.06 -18.39
CA THR A 564 -19.12 -12.38 -19.66
C THR A 564 -17.77 -11.70 -19.57
N ARG A 565 -16.87 -11.96 -20.54
CA ARG A 565 -15.60 -11.24 -20.69
C ARG A 565 -15.79 -10.12 -21.70
N PHE A 566 -15.42 -8.89 -21.33
CA PHE A 566 -15.35 -7.76 -22.25
C PHE A 566 -14.00 -7.79 -22.96
N LYS A 567 -14.00 -7.67 -24.29
CA LYS A 567 -12.79 -7.56 -25.10
C LYS A 567 -12.33 -6.12 -25.24
N GLY A 568 -13.26 -5.17 -25.08
CA GLY A 568 -12.98 -3.75 -25.13
C GLY A 568 -14.17 -2.92 -24.68
N LEU A 569 -13.95 -1.61 -24.51
CA LEU A 569 -14.94 -0.64 -24.04
C LEU A 569 -16.17 -0.54 -24.97
N GLY A 570 -15.99 -0.83 -26.26
CA GLY A 570 -17.06 -0.85 -27.24
C GLY A 570 -18.12 -1.95 -27.02
N GLU A 571 -17.78 -3.00 -26.26
CA GLU A 571 -18.70 -4.09 -25.90
C GLU A 571 -19.54 -3.76 -24.66
N MET A 572 -19.15 -2.75 -23.90
CA MET A 572 -19.90 -2.27 -22.74
C MET A 572 -21.00 -1.31 -23.17
N ASN A 573 -22.22 -1.55 -22.69
CA ASN A 573 -23.26 -0.57 -22.88
C ASN A 573 -23.02 0.68 -22.00
N PRO A 574 -23.63 1.85 -22.33
CA PRO A 574 -23.38 3.09 -21.60
C PRO A 574 -23.66 3.03 -20.10
N LEU A 575 -24.62 2.21 -19.66
CA LEU A 575 -24.96 2.04 -18.23
C LEU A 575 -23.84 1.28 -17.50
N GLN A 576 -23.37 0.19 -18.08
CA GLN A 576 -22.26 -0.59 -17.55
C GLN A 576 -20.99 0.25 -17.44
N LEU A 577 -20.66 1.00 -18.51
CA LEU A 577 -19.49 1.87 -18.54
C LEU A 577 -19.60 2.99 -17.49
N ARG A 578 -20.81 3.53 -17.28
CA ARG A 578 -21.05 4.49 -16.22
C ARG A 578 -20.77 3.88 -14.85
N GLU A 579 -21.44 2.78 -14.52
CA GLU A 579 -21.39 2.14 -13.20
C GLU A 579 -20.00 1.63 -12.81
N THR A 580 -19.19 1.22 -13.78
CA THR A 580 -17.88 0.60 -13.51
C THR A 580 -16.71 1.54 -13.65
N THR A 581 -16.78 2.53 -14.57
CA THR A 581 -15.60 3.25 -15.03
C THR A 581 -15.72 4.77 -14.91
N MET A 582 -16.95 5.32 -14.95
CA MET A 582 -17.12 6.79 -14.98
C MET A 582 -17.70 7.36 -13.70
N ASP A 583 -18.55 6.65 -12.98
CA ASP A 583 -19.15 7.15 -11.75
C ASP A 583 -18.09 7.31 -10.66
N PRO A 584 -17.92 8.50 -10.09
CA PRO A 584 -16.93 8.76 -9.04
C PRO A 584 -17.03 7.84 -7.82
N THR A 585 -18.21 7.28 -7.55
CA THR A 585 -18.48 6.45 -6.36
C THR A 585 -18.10 4.98 -6.54
N THR A 586 -18.02 4.50 -7.78
CA THR A 586 -17.83 3.07 -8.08
C THR A 586 -16.63 2.75 -8.96
N ARG A 587 -16.17 3.74 -9.72
CA ARG A 587 -15.02 3.58 -10.64
C ARG A 587 -13.70 3.38 -9.89
N ARG A 588 -12.72 2.80 -10.61
CA ARG A 588 -11.34 2.70 -10.16
C ARG A 588 -10.45 3.58 -11.04
N LEU A 589 -9.77 4.54 -10.44
CA LEU A 589 -8.75 5.38 -11.07
C LEU A 589 -7.43 5.17 -10.37
N VAL A 590 -6.37 4.97 -11.16
CA VAL A 590 -4.99 4.94 -10.68
C VAL A 590 -4.36 6.29 -11.03
N GLN A 591 -3.90 7.03 -10.05
CA GLN A 591 -3.18 8.28 -10.27
C GLN A 591 -1.80 7.99 -10.85
N LEU A 592 -1.42 8.71 -11.89
CA LEU A 592 -0.07 8.65 -12.42
C LEU A 592 0.83 9.48 -11.51
N THR A 593 1.82 8.84 -10.87
CA THR A 593 2.79 9.47 -9.98
C THR A 593 4.20 9.31 -10.52
N LEU A 594 5.10 10.16 -10.06
CA LEU A 594 6.54 10.10 -10.32
C LEU A 594 7.23 10.17 -8.96
N ASP A 595 7.69 9.03 -8.47
CA ASP A 595 8.39 8.98 -7.21
C ASP A 595 9.89 9.27 -7.40
N ALA A 596 10.46 10.08 -6.50
CA ALA A 596 11.88 10.39 -6.52
C ALA A 596 12.67 9.11 -6.16
N GLY A 597 13.42 8.59 -7.13
CA GLY A 597 14.27 7.41 -6.95
C GLY A 597 13.73 6.10 -7.52
N ASP A 598 12.59 6.13 -8.21
CA ASP A 598 12.15 4.98 -8.97
C ASP A 598 12.77 4.97 -10.39
N ASP A 599 12.87 3.77 -10.96
CA ASP A 599 13.44 3.55 -12.31
C ASP A 599 12.42 3.82 -13.44
N THR A 600 11.31 4.51 -13.17
CA THR A 600 10.21 4.73 -14.14
C THR A 600 10.71 5.36 -15.44
N LEU A 601 11.54 6.41 -15.37
CA LEU A 601 12.07 7.06 -16.56
C LEU A 601 12.99 6.13 -17.36
N ALA A 602 13.83 5.34 -16.66
CA ALA A 602 14.72 4.37 -17.31
C ALA A 602 13.92 3.22 -17.95
N LEU A 603 12.87 2.77 -17.28
CA LEU A 603 11.95 1.76 -17.83
C LEU A 603 11.19 2.28 -19.05
N MET A 604 10.66 3.49 -18.98
CA MET A 604 9.97 4.13 -20.12
C MET A 604 10.93 4.35 -21.30
N ASP A 605 12.19 4.74 -21.04
CA ASP A 605 13.21 4.86 -22.08
C ASP A 605 13.50 3.49 -22.72
N MET A 606 13.67 2.45 -21.92
CA MET A 606 13.86 1.09 -22.41
C MET A 606 12.69 0.61 -23.25
N LEU A 607 11.45 0.89 -22.84
CA LEU A 607 10.23 0.48 -23.55
C LEU A 607 10.01 1.26 -24.85
N LEU A 608 10.29 2.57 -24.90
CA LEU A 608 9.82 3.46 -25.94
C LEU A 608 10.92 4.03 -26.86
N ALA A 609 12.18 4.11 -26.39
CA ALA A 609 13.26 4.64 -27.23
C ALA A 609 13.63 3.68 -28.37
N LYS A 610 13.71 4.20 -29.59
CA LYS A 610 14.02 3.39 -30.79
C LYS A 610 15.36 2.67 -30.69
N LYS A 611 16.38 3.34 -30.13
CA LYS A 611 17.74 2.78 -29.96
C LYS A 611 17.83 1.65 -28.94
N ARG A 612 16.81 1.45 -28.08
CA ARG A 612 16.79 0.43 -27.03
C ARG A 612 16.12 -0.89 -27.46
N ALA A 613 15.97 -1.13 -28.76
CA ALA A 613 15.33 -2.36 -29.30
C ALA A 613 16.04 -3.64 -28.85
N GLY A 614 17.39 -3.63 -28.73
CA GLY A 614 18.18 -4.75 -28.21
C GLY A 614 17.87 -5.05 -26.75
N ASP A 615 17.77 -4.01 -25.94
CA ASP A 615 17.47 -4.14 -24.50
C ASP A 615 16.07 -4.69 -24.27
N ARG A 616 15.08 -4.24 -25.07
CA ARG A 616 13.71 -4.81 -25.03
C ARG A 616 13.69 -6.30 -25.41
N LYS A 617 14.49 -6.69 -26.41
CA LYS A 617 14.59 -8.10 -26.79
C LYS A 617 15.13 -8.93 -25.63
N ASN A 618 16.24 -8.50 -25.03
CA ASN A 618 16.83 -9.19 -23.88
C ASN A 618 15.86 -9.25 -22.70
N TRP A 619 15.19 -8.14 -22.41
CA TRP A 619 14.18 -8.08 -21.33
C TRP A 619 13.00 -9.03 -21.58
N LEU A 620 12.53 -9.16 -22.84
CA LEU A 620 11.48 -10.12 -23.21
C LEU A 620 11.97 -11.56 -23.15
N GLU A 621 13.24 -11.85 -23.51
CA GLU A 621 13.84 -13.18 -23.39
C GLU A 621 14.00 -13.59 -21.92
N GLU A 622 14.32 -12.64 -21.03
CA GLU A 622 14.47 -12.89 -19.60
C GLU A 622 13.14 -13.00 -18.84
N LYS A 623 12.13 -12.21 -19.24
CA LYS A 623 10.88 -12.03 -18.48
C LYS A 623 9.61 -12.36 -19.24
N GLY A 624 9.71 -12.76 -20.52
CA GLY A 624 8.53 -13.06 -21.36
C GLY A 624 7.66 -14.20 -20.83
N ASN A 625 8.24 -15.11 -20.05
CA ASN A 625 7.50 -16.20 -19.39
C ASN A 625 6.61 -15.74 -18.22
N LEU A 626 6.72 -14.46 -17.81
CA LEU A 626 5.90 -13.86 -16.76
C LEU A 626 4.66 -13.17 -17.33
N ALA A 627 4.53 -13.09 -18.66
CA ALA A 627 3.34 -12.53 -19.29
C ALA A 627 2.19 -13.53 -19.18
N GLU A 628 1.13 -13.17 -18.50
CA GLU A 628 -0.16 -13.85 -18.58
C GLU A 628 -0.79 -13.49 -19.94
N VAL A 629 -0.94 -14.48 -20.82
CA VAL A 629 -1.53 -14.35 -22.17
C VAL A 629 -3.03 -14.64 -22.15
#